data_cdddb63fddb76dea1cf0faded2a11975
#
_entry.id   cdddb63fddb76dea1cf0faded2a11975
#
_cell.length_a   1.000
_cell.length_b   1.000
_cell.length_c   1.000
_cell.angle_alpha   90.00
_cell.angle_beta   90.00
_cell.angle_gamma   90.00
#
_symmetry.space_group_name_H-M   'P 1'
#
loop_
_entity.id
_entity.type
_entity.pdbx_description
1 polymer ?
#
loop_
_entity_poly.entity_id
_entity_poly.type
_entity_poly.pdbx_seq_one_letter_code
_entity_poly.pdbx_strand_id
1 'polypeptide(L)'
;NGKTVNLPNAYVLENTNKGYGYSGTFTVNMRPIEGLSLMAAYTHTVNKELTGMPGSNASSVLNYMGTVYGPNDPGLHNSQYVTPDRFIASLTHSDNSGNHYSFIYETWRGGYNYTYMTANDMNGDGYNYDLIYIPTDQQVADKEFRFVSEDDAQRFMDFVHADPYLSANQGKYAEAYSVYNPWVHRVDLSYKHDFKIKCGKNMNTIQLSLDMKNVLNLFSSELGVSKTMNSDLNSGRILKYEGTDA
;
A
#
# COMPACT_ATOMS: atom_id res chain seq x y z
N ASN A 1 39.65 2.85 -38.78
CA ASN A 1 38.29 2.31 -38.72
C ASN A 1 37.77 2.50 -37.31
N GLY A 2 37.26 3.71 -36.98
CA GLY A 2 36.57 3.97 -35.69
C GLY A 2 35.22 3.26 -35.68
N LYS A 3 35.15 2.08 -35.10
CA LYS A 3 33.87 1.48 -34.70
C LYS A 3 33.40 2.21 -33.45
N THR A 4 32.33 2.94 -33.55
CA THR A 4 31.59 3.42 -32.35
C THR A 4 31.07 2.19 -31.61
N VAL A 5 31.67 1.87 -30.48
CA VAL A 5 31.15 0.85 -29.58
C VAL A 5 30.17 1.56 -28.64
N ASN A 6 28.89 1.29 -28.78
CA ASN A 6 27.93 1.67 -27.75
C ASN A 6 28.24 0.82 -26.51
N LEU A 7 28.85 1.42 -25.51
CA LEU A 7 29.01 0.78 -24.21
C LEU A 7 27.62 0.73 -23.54
N PRO A 8 27.16 -0.44 -23.11
CA PRO A 8 25.96 -0.53 -22.33
C PRO A 8 26.15 0.22 -21.01
N ASN A 9 25.04 0.71 -20.43
CA ASN A 9 25.07 1.33 -19.11
C ASN A 9 25.70 0.39 -18.09
N ALA A 10 26.53 0.93 -17.20
CA ALA A 10 27.07 0.19 -16.07
C ALA A 10 26.16 0.43 -14.84
N TYR A 11 25.64 -0.65 -14.29
CA TYR A 11 24.84 -0.61 -13.06
C TYR A 11 25.69 -1.07 -11.90
N VAL A 12 25.83 -0.22 -10.88
CA VAL A 12 26.60 -0.52 -9.67
C VAL A 12 25.64 -0.59 -8.50
N LEU A 13 25.66 -1.71 -7.78
CA LEU A 13 24.91 -1.88 -6.53
C LEU A 13 25.85 -1.55 -5.37
N GLU A 14 25.45 -0.60 -4.57
CA GLU A 14 26.19 -0.15 -3.39
C GLU A 14 25.32 -0.22 -2.13
N ASN A 15 25.95 -0.44 -0.99
CA ASN A 15 25.27 -0.36 0.30
C ASN A 15 25.03 1.10 0.68
N THR A 16 23.87 1.36 1.30
CA THR A 16 23.54 2.67 1.84
C THR A 16 23.09 2.56 3.29
N ASN A 17 23.31 3.62 4.07
CA ASN A 17 22.82 3.78 5.44
C ASN A 17 21.67 4.80 5.52
N LYS A 18 21.15 5.26 4.39
CA LYS A 18 20.08 6.27 4.37
C LYS A 18 18.71 5.70 4.65
N GLY A 19 18.47 4.42 4.33
CA GLY A 19 17.18 3.76 4.61
C GLY A 19 16.99 3.48 6.11
N TYR A 20 15.74 3.47 6.56
CA TYR A 20 15.39 3.09 7.92
C TYR A 20 13.98 2.52 7.99
N GLY A 21 13.73 1.70 9.02
CA GLY A 21 12.39 1.21 9.32
C GLY A 21 12.21 0.99 10.80
N TYR A 22 10.99 1.20 11.27
CA TYR A 22 10.57 0.84 12.62
C TYR A 22 9.12 0.42 12.63
N SER A 23 8.76 -0.41 13.62
CA SER A 23 7.39 -0.85 13.85
C SER A 23 7.10 -0.85 15.34
N GLY A 24 5.96 -0.31 15.71
CA GLY A 24 5.45 -0.32 17.08
C GLY A 24 4.12 -1.05 17.14
N THR A 25 3.98 -1.99 18.09
CA THR A 25 2.72 -2.73 18.31
C THR A 25 2.25 -2.52 19.75
N PHE A 26 1.00 -2.11 19.89
CA PHE A 26 0.31 -2.07 21.17
C PHE A 26 -0.73 -3.19 21.23
N THR A 27 -0.67 -4.02 22.28
CA THR A 27 -1.56 -5.18 22.43
C THR A 27 -2.26 -5.15 23.78
N VAL A 28 -3.57 -5.40 23.78
CA VAL A 28 -4.39 -5.58 24.97
C VAL A 28 -4.97 -6.99 24.97
N ASN A 29 -4.80 -7.70 26.09
CA ASN A 29 -5.40 -9.01 26.31
C ASN A 29 -6.25 -8.96 27.58
N MET A 30 -7.48 -9.48 27.51
CA MET A 30 -8.41 -9.50 28.61
C MET A 30 -9.12 -10.85 28.73
N ARG A 31 -9.41 -11.25 29.95
CA ARG A 31 -10.26 -12.42 30.27
C ARG A 31 -11.31 -11.98 31.28
N PRO A 32 -12.36 -11.29 30.83
CA PRO A 32 -13.34 -10.67 31.74
C PRO A 32 -14.19 -11.68 32.53
N ILE A 33 -14.42 -12.85 31.97
CA ILE A 33 -15.13 -13.97 32.60
C ILE A 33 -14.47 -15.29 32.17
N GLU A 34 -14.79 -16.37 32.88
CA GLU A 34 -14.34 -17.71 32.53
C GLU A 34 -14.82 -18.11 31.12
N GLY A 35 -13.93 -18.73 30.36
CA GLY A 35 -14.19 -19.15 28.99
C GLY A 35 -14.18 -18.04 27.95
N LEU A 36 -14.11 -16.73 28.31
CA LEU A 36 -14.08 -15.62 27.38
C LEU A 36 -12.67 -14.96 27.34
N SER A 37 -12.10 -14.89 26.17
CA SER A 37 -10.84 -14.18 25.92
C SER A 37 -11.02 -13.13 24.82
N LEU A 38 -10.46 -11.96 25.05
CA LEU A 38 -10.43 -10.82 24.13
C LEU A 38 -8.98 -10.43 23.89
N MET A 39 -8.64 -10.15 22.66
CA MET A 39 -7.36 -9.59 22.26
C MET A 39 -7.60 -8.48 21.25
N ALA A 40 -6.87 -7.38 21.38
CA ALA A 40 -6.80 -6.34 20.37
C ALA A 40 -5.35 -5.87 20.24
N ALA A 41 -4.90 -5.70 19.01
CA ALA A 41 -3.56 -5.19 18.72
C ALA A 41 -3.61 -4.18 17.56
N TYR A 42 -2.87 -3.09 17.74
CA TYR A 42 -2.64 -2.12 16.68
C TYR A 42 -1.13 -2.02 16.40
N THR A 43 -0.78 -2.08 15.14
CA THR A 43 0.61 -1.96 14.68
C THR A 43 0.72 -0.77 13.73
N HIS A 44 1.70 0.09 14.00
CA HIS A 44 2.12 1.14 13.08
C HIS A 44 3.54 0.85 12.60
N THR A 45 3.75 0.93 11.28
CA THR A 45 5.03 0.63 10.63
C THR A 45 5.44 1.77 9.71
N VAL A 46 6.68 2.21 9.82
CA VAL A 46 7.34 3.12 8.89
C VAL A 46 8.52 2.39 8.28
N ASN A 47 8.64 2.46 6.97
CA ASN A 47 9.81 1.96 6.24
C ASN A 47 10.15 2.92 5.11
N LYS A 48 11.35 3.48 5.16
CA LYS A 48 11.91 4.40 4.16
C LYS A 48 13.13 3.77 3.51
N GLU A 49 13.19 3.82 2.20
CA GLU A 49 14.24 3.23 1.37
C GLU A 49 14.59 4.10 0.17
N LEU A 50 15.70 3.84 -0.48
CA LEU A 50 16.12 4.55 -1.69
C LEU A 50 15.64 3.86 -2.97
N THR A 51 15.38 2.56 -2.91
CA THR A 51 14.89 1.79 -4.04
C THR A 51 13.96 0.69 -3.59
N GLY A 52 12.74 0.66 -4.14
CA GLY A 52 11.74 -0.36 -3.85
C GLY A 52 11.97 -1.69 -4.55
N MET A 53 13.10 -1.87 -5.22
CA MET A 53 13.37 -3.04 -6.06
C MET A 53 12.21 -3.36 -7.02
N PRO A 54 11.69 -2.39 -7.79
CA PRO A 54 10.47 -2.56 -8.60
C PRO A 54 10.64 -3.50 -9.78
N GLY A 55 11.83 -4.02 -10.01
CA GLY A 55 12.16 -4.93 -11.09
C GLY A 55 12.99 -6.13 -10.65
N SER A 56 13.08 -7.13 -11.53
CA SER A 56 13.79 -8.39 -11.27
C SER A 56 15.29 -8.36 -11.53
N ASN A 57 15.80 -7.29 -12.13
CA ASN A 57 17.22 -7.08 -12.41
C ASN A 57 17.60 -5.62 -12.21
N ALA A 58 18.92 -5.33 -12.15
CA ALA A 58 19.42 -3.99 -11.86
C ALA A 58 18.91 -2.90 -12.83
N SER A 59 18.81 -3.23 -14.10
CA SER A 59 18.26 -2.32 -15.12
C SER A 59 16.79 -1.99 -14.86
N SER A 60 15.97 -3.00 -14.59
CA SER A 60 14.55 -2.78 -14.30
C SER A 60 14.34 -2.01 -12.99
N VAL A 61 15.16 -2.28 -11.97
CA VAL A 61 15.12 -1.55 -10.71
C VAL A 61 15.36 -0.07 -10.93
N LEU A 62 16.36 0.27 -11.71
CA LEU A 62 16.71 1.66 -12.02
C LEU A 62 15.63 2.33 -12.89
N ASN A 63 15.14 1.62 -13.91
CA ASN A 63 14.23 2.20 -14.90
C ASN A 63 12.80 2.42 -14.38
N TYR A 64 12.35 1.70 -13.35
CA TYR A 64 10.97 1.74 -12.88
C TYR A 64 10.80 2.49 -11.56
N MET A 65 11.83 3.14 -11.10
CA MET A 65 11.84 3.89 -9.85
C MET A 65 11.30 5.30 -10.06
N GLY A 66 10.26 5.69 -9.34
CA GLY A 66 9.73 7.05 -9.35
C GLY A 66 10.69 8.03 -8.72
N THR A 67 11.16 9.02 -9.49
CA THR A 67 12.17 9.99 -9.05
C THR A 67 11.82 11.40 -9.51
N VAL A 68 12.45 12.40 -8.89
CA VAL A 68 12.37 13.82 -9.33
C VAL A 68 13.57 14.18 -10.19
N TYR A 69 14.76 13.74 -9.78
CA TYR A 69 16.04 14.14 -10.38
C TYR A 69 16.74 13.01 -11.12
N GLY A 70 16.04 11.92 -11.35
CA GLY A 70 16.55 10.74 -12.02
C GLY A 70 17.02 9.62 -11.07
N PRO A 71 17.19 8.42 -11.61
CA PRO A 71 17.42 7.21 -10.81
C PRO A 71 18.77 7.16 -10.08
N ASN A 72 19.71 8.05 -10.40
CA ASN A 72 20.97 8.18 -9.67
C ASN A 72 20.85 9.01 -8.38
N ASP A 73 19.74 9.78 -8.23
CA ASP A 73 19.40 10.51 -7.01
C ASP A 73 17.91 10.29 -6.67
N PRO A 74 17.54 9.07 -6.28
CA PRO A 74 16.14 8.68 -6.12
C PRO A 74 15.44 9.36 -4.95
N GLY A 75 16.19 9.90 -4.00
CA GLY A 75 15.64 10.40 -2.75
C GLY A 75 15.18 9.26 -1.82
N LEU A 76 14.91 9.61 -0.57
CA LEU A 76 14.37 8.68 0.43
C LEU A 76 12.85 8.68 0.35
N HIS A 77 12.25 7.52 0.13
CA HIS A 77 10.81 7.38 -0.06
C HIS A 77 10.24 6.20 0.74
N ASN A 78 8.91 6.08 0.81
CA ASN A 78 8.27 4.92 1.43
C ASN A 78 8.57 3.63 0.68
N SER A 79 8.68 2.52 1.40
CA SER A 79 8.71 1.21 0.76
C SER A 79 7.36 0.90 0.08
N GLN A 80 7.43 0.36 -1.12
CA GLN A 80 6.25 -0.09 -1.87
C GLN A 80 5.41 -1.12 -1.11
N TYR A 81 6.06 -1.92 -0.27
CA TYR A 81 5.44 -3.05 0.42
C TYR A 81 5.04 -2.75 1.86
N VAL A 82 5.25 -1.54 2.34
CA VAL A 82 4.91 -1.19 3.70
C VAL A 82 3.39 -1.20 3.90
N THR A 83 2.96 -1.86 4.98
CA THR A 83 1.61 -1.74 5.53
C THR A 83 1.70 -0.81 6.73
N PRO A 84 1.35 0.49 6.58
CA PRO A 84 1.61 1.47 7.62
C PRO A 84 0.79 1.20 8.87
N ASP A 85 -0.45 0.76 8.71
CA ASP A 85 -1.37 0.58 9.81
C ASP A 85 -2.10 -0.75 9.69
N ARG A 86 -2.10 -1.53 10.77
CA ARG A 86 -2.82 -2.77 10.90
C ARG A 86 -3.47 -2.87 12.27
N PHE A 87 -4.73 -3.22 12.31
CA PHE A 87 -5.45 -3.55 13.53
C PHE A 87 -6.00 -4.96 13.45
N ILE A 88 -5.90 -5.70 14.53
CA ILE A 88 -6.50 -7.03 14.69
C ILE A 88 -7.19 -7.10 16.04
N ALA A 89 -8.38 -7.67 16.07
CA ALA A 89 -9.09 -8.01 17.29
C ALA A 89 -9.62 -9.43 17.21
N SER A 90 -9.57 -10.15 18.32
CA SER A 90 -10.17 -11.48 18.43
C SER A 90 -11.00 -11.60 19.70
N LEU A 91 -12.10 -12.29 19.57
CA LEU A 91 -12.94 -12.73 20.67
C LEU A 91 -13.08 -14.23 20.57
N THR A 92 -12.70 -14.94 21.64
CA THR A 92 -12.92 -16.39 21.73
C THR A 92 -13.72 -16.71 22.98
N HIS A 93 -14.70 -17.60 22.83
CA HIS A 93 -15.49 -18.10 23.95
C HIS A 93 -15.57 -19.62 23.90
N SER A 94 -15.37 -20.25 25.05
CA SER A 94 -15.52 -21.68 25.22
C SER A 94 -16.42 -21.96 26.42
N ASP A 95 -17.43 -22.79 26.24
CA ASP A 95 -18.32 -23.21 27.31
C ASP A 95 -18.00 -24.61 27.81
N ASN A 96 -18.61 -24.99 28.96
CA ASN A 96 -18.42 -26.30 29.57
C ASN A 96 -19.11 -27.43 28.78
N SER A 97 -19.94 -27.10 27.79
CA SER A 97 -20.65 -28.06 26.93
C SER A 97 -19.81 -28.49 25.72
N GLY A 98 -18.60 -27.98 25.60
CA GLY A 98 -17.67 -28.27 24.51
C GLY A 98 -17.86 -27.42 23.27
N ASN A 99 -18.55 -26.28 23.37
CA ASN A 99 -18.64 -25.32 22.27
C ASN A 99 -17.51 -24.30 22.37
N HIS A 100 -16.91 -24.01 21.20
CA HIS A 100 -15.85 -23.03 21.04
C HIS A 100 -16.24 -22.09 19.92
N TYR A 101 -16.30 -20.81 20.20
CA TYR A 101 -16.62 -19.73 19.26
C TYR A 101 -15.40 -18.84 19.10
N SER A 102 -15.12 -18.43 17.87
CA SER A 102 -14.06 -17.48 17.58
C SER A 102 -14.56 -16.47 16.56
N PHE A 103 -14.30 -15.22 16.85
CA PHE A 103 -14.51 -14.07 15.98
C PHE A 103 -13.16 -13.37 15.83
N ILE A 104 -12.73 -13.12 14.59
CA ILE A 104 -11.50 -12.38 14.31
C ILE A 104 -11.87 -11.26 13.36
N TYR A 105 -11.56 -10.03 13.77
CA TYR A 105 -11.62 -8.86 12.92
C TYR A 105 -10.21 -8.38 12.63
N GLU A 106 -9.92 -8.14 11.37
CA GLU A 106 -8.66 -7.60 10.91
C GLU A 106 -8.91 -6.46 9.94
N THR A 107 -8.18 -5.36 10.10
CA THR A 107 -8.18 -4.27 9.14
C THR A 107 -6.77 -3.74 8.94
N TRP A 108 -6.47 -3.39 7.69
CA TRP A 108 -5.16 -2.86 7.31
C TRP A 108 -5.29 -2.01 6.04
N ARG A 109 -4.31 -1.16 5.80
CA ARG A 109 -4.12 -0.58 4.48
C ARG A 109 -3.42 -1.61 3.61
N GLY A 110 -4.13 -2.18 2.62
CA GLY A 110 -3.69 -3.34 1.86
C GLY A 110 -3.13 -3.02 0.49
N GLY A 111 -2.41 -4.00 -0.08
CA GLY A 111 -1.86 -3.92 -1.42
C GLY A 111 -0.56 -3.12 -1.51
N TYR A 112 -0.16 -2.82 -2.73
CA TYR A 112 0.99 -1.98 -3.02
C TYR A 112 0.61 -0.50 -2.91
N ASN A 113 1.51 0.29 -2.36
CA ASN A 113 1.34 1.74 -2.33
C ASN A 113 1.60 2.32 -3.72
N TYR A 114 0.89 3.40 -4.05
CA TYR A 114 0.99 4.04 -5.36
C TYR A 114 1.86 5.29 -5.34
N THR A 115 2.22 5.69 -6.55
CA THR A 115 3.02 6.88 -6.84
C THR A 115 2.33 7.67 -7.92
N TYR A 116 2.14 8.98 -7.73
CA TYR A 116 1.70 9.87 -8.80
C TYR A 116 2.87 10.32 -9.65
N MET A 117 2.81 10.00 -10.95
CA MET A 117 3.89 10.20 -11.91
C MET A 117 3.39 10.86 -13.19
N THR A 118 4.33 11.37 -13.98
CA THR A 118 4.08 11.75 -15.39
C THR A 118 4.00 10.51 -16.28
N ALA A 119 3.39 10.67 -17.44
CA ALA A 119 3.31 9.60 -18.45
C ALA A 119 4.55 9.51 -19.33
N ASN A 120 5.45 10.48 -19.24
CA ASN A 120 6.65 10.61 -20.07
C ASN A 120 7.81 11.23 -19.28
N ASP A 121 8.99 11.22 -19.89
CA ASP A 121 10.19 11.86 -19.38
C ASP A 121 9.99 13.38 -19.29
N MET A 122 10.02 13.93 -18.09
CA MET A 122 9.82 15.34 -17.83
C MET A 122 11.15 16.06 -17.56
N ASN A 123 12.11 15.37 -16.94
CA ASN A 123 13.40 15.93 -16.53
C ASN A 123 14.52 15.73 -17.57
N GLY A 124 14.27 14.95 -18.64
CA GLY A 124 15.22 14.72 -19.73
C GLY A 124 16.30 13.66 -19.41
N ASP A 125 16.07 12.79 -18.44
CA ASP A 125 17.03 11.75 -18.05
C ASP A 125 16.91 10.45 -18.86
N GLY A 126 15.92 10.36 -19.74
CA GLY A 126 15.64 9.21 -20.58
C GLY A 126 14.74 8.15 -19.95
N TYR A 127 14.17 8.41 -18.78
CA TYR A 127 13.25 7.50 -18.07
C TYR A 127 11.85 8.12 -17.93
N ASN A 128 10.79 7.30 -17.96
CA ASN A 128 9.40 7.74 -17.92
C ASN A 128 8.76 7.47 -16.55
N TYR A 129 9.46 7.80 -15.47
CA TYR A 129 9.01 7.56 -14.09
C TYR A 129 9.19 8.79 -13.20
N ASP A 130 8.99 9.97 -13.78
CA ASP A 130 9.13 11.23 -13.05
C ASP A 130 7.94 11.47 -12.13
N LEU A 131 8.24 11.84 -10.89
CA LEU A 131 7.24 12.22 -9.91
C LEU A 131 6.62 13.57 -10.30
N ILE A 132 5.29 13.66 -10.25
CA ILE A 132 4.62 14.92 -10.56
C ILE A 132 4.93 15.99 -9.52
N TYR A 133 5.01 17.22 -9.95
CA TYR A 133 4.84 18.37 -9.08
C TYR A 133 3.33 18.66 -8.93
N ILE A 134 2.88 18.90 -7.71
CA ILE A 134 1.47 19.15 -7.39
C ILE A 134 1.31 20.66 -7.25
N PRO A 135 0.81 21.39 -8.27
CA PRO A 135 0.74 22.84 -8.22
C PRO A 135 -0.27 23.31 -7.16
N THR A 136 -0.06 24.51 -6.65
CA THR A 136 -1.06 25.22 -5.87
C THR A 136 -2.05 25.92 -6.79
N ASP A 137 -3.25 26.26 -6.28
CA ASP A 137 -4.24 27.05 -7.01
C ASP A 137 -3.66 28.36 -7.52
N GLN A 138 -2.82 29.02 -6.70
CA GLN A 138 -2.18 30.28 -7.07
C GLN A 138 -1.21 30.12 -8.24
N GLN A 139 -0.40 29.05 -8.24
CA GLN A 139 0.54 28.79 -9.34
C GLN A 139 -0.17 28.52 -10.66
N VAL A 140 -1.33 27.85 -10.62
CA VAL A 140 -2.16 27.63 -11.80
C VAL A 140 -2.80 28.94 -12.27
N ALA A 141 -3.32 29.76 -11.34
CA ALA A 141 -3.90 31.06 -11.65
C ALA A 141 -2.87 32.02 -12.23
N ASP A 142 -1.64 32.01 -11.73
CA ASP A 142 -0.51 32.86 -12.19
C ASP A 142 0.13 32.29 -13.48
N LYS A 143 -0.36 31.17 -13.99
CA LYS A 143 0.15 30.49 -15.20
C LYS A 143 1.62 30.06 -15.09
N GLU A 144 2.10 29.79 -13.87
CA GLU A 144 3.39 29.13 -13.67
C GLU A 144 3.37 27.70 -14.20
N PHE A 145 2.18 27.06 -14.12
CA PHE A 145 1.87 25.79 -14.78
C PHE A 145 0.84 26.01 -15.86
N ARG A 146 1.17 25.61 -17.10
CA ARG A 146 0.28 25.73 -18.24
C ARG A 146 -0.28 24.38 -18.60
N PHE A 147 -1.57 24.32 -18.76
CA PHE A 147 -2.30 23.16 -19.26
C PHE A 147 -2.66 23.39 -20.75
N VAL A 148 -2.97 22.31 -21.46
CA VAL A 148 -3.37 22.40 -22.86
C VAL A 148 -4.63 23.25 -23.02
N SER A 149 -5.53 23.21 -22.04
CA SER A 149 -6.72 24.04 -21.98
C SER A 149 -7.06 24.43 -20.54
N GLU A 150 -7.88 25.46 -20.38
CA GLU A 150 -8.41 25.85 -19.06
C GLU A 150 -9.31 24.75 -18.46
N ASP A 151 -10.02 24.00 -19.31
CA ASP A 151 -10.83 22.87 -18.88
C ASP A 151 -9.98 21.71 -18.34
N ASP A 152 -8.82 21.44 -18.92
CA ASP A 152 -7.86 20.47 -18.40
C ASP A 152 -7.27 20.91 -17.06
N ALA A 153 -6.94 22.22 -16.93
CA ALA A 153 -6.49 22.79 -15.67
C ALA A 153 -7.54 22.61 -14.56
N GLN A 154 -8.80 22.95 -14.86
CA GLN A 154 -9.89 22.80 -13.89
C GLN A 154 -10.10 21.36 -13.48
N ARG A 155 -10.17 20.42 -14.42
CA ARG A 155 -10.32 18.99 -14.13
C ARG A 155 -9.17 18.44 -13.28
N PHE A 156 -7.96 18.85 -13.59
CA PHE A 156 -6.80 18.42 -12.80
C PHE A 156 -6.86 18.99 -11.38
N MET A 157 -7.17 20.28 -11.21
CA MET A 157 -7.29 20.88 -9.89
C MET A 157 -8.47 20.32 -9.10
N ASP A 158 -9.61 20.02 -9.73
CA ASP A 158 -10.73 19.32 -9.09
C ASP A 158 -10.29 17.94 -8.57
N PHE A 159 -9.48 17.22 -9.35
CA PHE A 159 -8.90 15.96 -8.92
C PHE A 159 -7.92 16.14 -7.75
N VAL A 160 -7.05 17.14 -7.82
CA VAL A 160 -6.11 17.47 -6.72
C VAL A 160 -6.87 17.77 -5.42
N HIS A 161 -7.96 18.52 -5.48
CA HIS A 161 -8.76 18.84 -4.30
C HIS A 161 -9.54 17.65 -3.76
N ALA A 162 -9.99 16.74 -4.64
CA ALA A 162 -10.72 15.53 -4.25
C ALA A 162 -9.83 14.43 -3.66
N ASP A 163 -8.56 14.40 -4.03
CA ASP A 163 -7.61 13.40 -3.54
C ASP A 163 -6.93 13.84 -2.23
N PRO A 164 -7.05 13.08 -1.13
CA PRO A 164 -6.49 13.48 0.15
C PRO A 164 -4.97 13.65 0.16
N TYR A 165 -4.24 12.86 -0.65
CA TYR A 165 -2.80 12.96 -0.72
C TYR A 165 -2.38 14.21 -1.51
N LEU A 166 -2.95 14.42 -2.70
CA LEU A 166 -2.63 15.56 -3.55
C LEU A 166 -2.99 16.88 -2.87
N SER A 167 -4.18 16.96 -2.29
CA SER A 167 -4.66 18.14 -1.56
C SER A 167 -3.74 18.53 -0.40
N ALA A 168 -3.20 17.55 0.34
CA ALA A 168 -2.28 17.79 1.45
C ALA A 168 -0.85 18.14 1.02
N ASN A 169 -0.49 17.95 -0.26
CA ASN A 169 0.88 18.09 -0.75
C ASN A 169 1.01 19.10 -1.90
N GLN A 170 0.07 20.03 -2.05
CA GLN A 170 0.21 21.11 -3.02
C GLN A 170 1.50 21.93 -2.78
N GLY A 171 2.14 22.37 -3.86
CA GLY A 171 3.41 23.10 -3.84
C GLY A 171 4.64 22.21 -3.66
N LYS A 172 4.51 20.90 -3.84
CA LYS A 172 5.61 19.93 -3.68
C LYS A 172 5.59 18.89 -4.80
N TYR A 173 6.72 18.21 -4.98
CA TYR A 173 6.74 16.97 -5.74
C TYR A 173 6.05 15.84 -4.97
N ALA A 174 5.37 14.97 -5.69
CA ALA A 174 4.87 13.73 -5.12
C ALA A 174 6.03 12.89 -4.59
N GLU A 175 5.78 12.11 -3.54
CA GLU A 175 6.74 11.16 -2.99
C GLU A 175 6.40 9.76 -3.53
N ALA A 176 7.43 8.97 -3.90
CA ALA A 176 7.23 7.61 -4.35
C ALA A 176 6.56 6.75 -3.25
N TYR A 177 5.61 5.93 -3.66
CA TYR A 177 4.87 5.00 -2.79
C TYR A 177 4.18 5.64 -1.58
N SER A 178 3.73 6.88 -1.72
CA SER A 178 3.09 7.63 -0.63
C SER A 178 1.56 7.68 -0.72
N VAL A 179 0.98 7.16 -1.79
CA VAL A 179 -0.47 7.04 -1.95
C VAL A 179 -0.90 5.65 -1.46
N TYR A 180 -1.52 5.62 -0.29
CA TYR A 180 -1.91 4.35 0.32
C TYR A 180 -3.24 3.84 -0.21
N ASN A 181 -3.35 2.52 -0.34
CA ASN A 181 -4.61 1.85 -0.67
C ASN A 181 -5.68 2.07 0.42
N PRO A 182 -6.96 1.98 0.05
CA PRO A 182 -8.05 1.99 1.01
C PRO A 182 -7.90 0.88 2.06
N TRP A 183 -8.51 1.12 3.23
CA TRP A 183 -8.59 0.11 4.28
C TRP A 183 -9.31 -1.14 3.80
N VAL A 184 -8.75 -2.30 4.12
CA VAL A 184 -9.39 -3.61 3.96
C VAL A 184 -9.93 -4.04 5.31
N HIS A 185 -11.18 -4.49 5.37
CA HIS A 185 -11.83 -4.97 6.57
C HIS A 185 -12.21 -6.43 6.38
N ARG A 186 -11.72 -7.32 7.21
CA ARG A 186 -12.01 -8.76 7.12
C ARG A 186 -12.54 -9.28 8.46
N VAL A 187 -13.53 -10.14 8.38
CA VAL A 187 -14.09 -10.85 9.51
C VAL A 187 -14.04 -12.35 9.24
N ASP A 188 -13.43 -13.08 10.14
CA ASP A 188 -13.40 -14.54 10.14
C ASP A 188 -14.19 -15.06 11.34
N LEU A 189 -14.97 -16.12 11.14
CA LEU A 189 -15.74 -16.81 12.18
C LEU A 189 -15.34 -18.26 12.25
N SER A 190 -15.29 -18.80 13.46
CA SER A 190 -15.08 -20.22 13.69
C SER A 190 -16.01 -20.72 14.79
N TYR A 191 -16.63 -21.86 14.54
CA TYR A 191 -17.35 -22.63 15.54
C TYR A 191 -16.81 -24.03 15.58
N LYS A 192 -16.55 -24.54 16.80
CA LYS A 192 -16.14 -25.93 17.02
C LYS A 192 -16.95 -26.54 18.13
N HIS A 193 -17.23 -27.84 18.01
CA HIS A 193 -17.90 -28.60 19.05
C HIS A 193 -17.18 -29.91 19.34
N ASP A 194 -16.96 -30.17 20.62
CA ASP A 194 -16.28 -31.36 21.12
C ASP A 194 -17.32 -32.40 21.59
N PHE A 195 -17.43 -33.47 20.85
CA PHE A 195 -18.20 -34.64 21.22
C PHE A 195 -17.35 -35.58 22.07
N LYS A 196 -17.71 -35.76 23.35
CA LYS A 196 -17.03 -36.68 24.26
C LYS A 196 -17.67 -38.07 24.15
N ILE A 197 -16.91 -39.04 23.70
CA ILE A 197 -17.35 -40.43 23.49
C ILE A 197 -16.58 -41.35 24.42
N LYS A 198 -17.31 -42.09 25.26
CA LYS A 198 -16.70 -43.10 26.13
C LYS A 198 -16.52 -44.41 25.38
N CYS A 199 -15.27 -44.82 25.20
CA CYS A 199 -14.92 -46.11 24.61
C CYS A 199 -14.23 -46.99 25.65
N GLY A 200 -14.99 -47.89 26.26
CA GLY A 200 -14.53 -48.72 27.38
C GLY A 200 -14.15 -47.87 28.60
N LYS A 201 -12.88 -47.92 29.01
CA LYS A 201 -12.35 -47.09 30.12
C LYS A 201 -11.85 -45.74 29.71
N ASN A 202 -11.73 -45.46 28.40
CA ASN A 202 -11.16 -44.21 27.86
C ASN A 202 -12.26 -43.26 27.41
N MET A 203 -12.02 -41.96 27.60
CA MET A 203 -12.79 -40.88 26.99
C MET A 203 -12.05 -40.39 25.77
N ASN A 204 -12.71 -40.40 24.62
CA ASN A 204 -12.21 -39.85 23.37
C ASN A 204 -13.01 -38.57 23.03
N THR A 205 -12.38 -37.66 22.32
CA THR A 205 -13.04 -36.45 21.85
C THR A 205 -12.99 -36.44 20.32
N ILE A 206 -14.15 -36.25 19.71
CA ILE A 206 -14.26 -35.94 18.28
C ILE A 206 -14.65 -34.46 18.20
N GLN A 207 -13.87 -33.67 17.51
CA GLN A 207 -14.17 -32.27 17.29
C GLN A 207 -14.70 -32.05 15.87
N LEU A 208 -15.86 -31.39 15.74
CA LEU A 208 -16.38 -30.88 14.50
C LEU A 208 -16.06 -29.38 14.44
N SER A 209 -15.54 -28.90 13.32
CA SER A 209 -15.17 -27.50 13.10
C SER A 209 -15.85 -26.95 11.85
N LEU A 210 -16.38 -25.75 11.96
CA LEU A 210 -16.90 -24.92 10.88
C LEU A 210 -16.16 -23.59 10.90
N ASP A 211 -15.35 -23.36 9.88
CA ASP A 211 -14.57 -22.13 9.73
C ASP A 211 -15.05 -21.35 8.51
N MET A 212 -15.42 -20.08 8.72
CA MET A 212 -15.82 -19.15 7.67
C MET A 212 -14.79 -18.04 7.58
N LYS A 213 -14.13 -17.91 6.42
CA LYS A 213 -13.15 -16.88 6.15
C LYS A 213 -13.76 -15.75 5.37
N ASN A 214 -13.41 -14.52 5.74
CA ASN A 214 -13.90 -13.31 5.08
C ASN A 214 -15.44 -13.30 4.96
N VAL A 215 -16.14 -13.49 6.08
CA VAL A 215 -17.60 -13.59 6.11
C VAL A 215 -18.30 -12.34 5.57
N LEU A 216 -17.65 -11.17 5.58
CA LEU A 216 -18.18 -9.94 5.01
C LEU A 216 -18.44 -10.06 3.49
N ASN A 217 -17.66 -10.90 2.81
CA ASN A 217 -17.81 -11.14 1.36
C ASN A 217 -19.12 -11.86 1.01
N LEU A 218 -19.79 -12.51 1.98
CA LEU A 218 -21.13 -13.09 1.80
C LEU A 218 -22.21 -12.01 1.58
N PHE A 219 -21.99 -10.79 2.09
CA PHE A 219 -22.93 -9.68 1.97
C PHE A 219 -22.64 -8.81 0.75
N SER A 220 -21.38 -8.67 0.38
CA SER A 220 -20.94 -7.96 -0.83
C SER A 220 -19.57 -8.43 -1.26
N SER A 221 -19.42 -8.70 -2.55
CA SER A 221 -18.13 -9.08 -3.16
C SER A 221 -17.04 -8.01 -3.05
N GLU A 222 -17.41 -6.79 -2.69
CA GLU A 222 -16.47 -5.68 -2.48
C GLU A 222 -15.90 -5.61 -1.05
N LEU A 223 -16.48 -6.36 -0.12
CA LEU A 223 -16.04 -6.37 1.27
C LEU A 223 -14.94 -7.40 1.52
N GLY A 224 -13.98 -7.04 2.34
CA GLY A 224 -12.87 -7.92 2.74
C GLY A 224 -11.87 -8.19 1.63
N VAL A 225 -11.85 -7.40 0.57
CA VAL A 225 -10.91 -7.50 -0.56
C VAL A 225 -10.07 -6.23 -0.69
N SER A 226 -8.82 -6.41 -1.08
CA SER A 226 -7.94 -5.27 -1.38
C SER A 226 -8.39 -4.60 -2.68
N LYS A 227 -8.48 -3.28 -2.63
CA LYS A 227 -8.73 -2.46 -3.81
C LYS A 227 -7.40 -1.91 -4.30
N THR A 228 -7.18 -1.97 -5.60
CA THR A 228 -5.99 -1.45 -6.25
C THR A 228 -6.38 -0.40 -7.28
N MET A 229 -5.47 0.49 -7.60
CA MET A 229 -5.66 1.43 -8.70
C MET A 229 -5.87 0.67 -10.01
N ASN A 230 -6.73 1.17 -10.88
CA ASN A 230 -6.95 0.56 -12.19
C ASN A 230 -5.64 0.54 -12.99
N SER A 231 -5.27 -0.64 -13.51
CA SER A 231 -4.07 -0.83 -14.32
C SER A 231 -4.05 0.02 -15.60
N ASP A 232 -5.23 0.37 -16.12
CA ASP A 232 -5.37 1.20 -17.31
C ASP A 232 -4.88 2.65 -17.10
N LEU A 233 -4.84 3.11 -15.84
CA LEU A 233 -4.25 4.40 -15.46
C LEU A 233 -2.73 4.35 -15.27
N ASN A 234 -2.10 3.26 -15.70
CA ASN A 234 -0.64 3.12 -15.72
C ASN A 234 0.04 3.44 -14.39
N SER A 235 -0.49 2.90 -13.30
CA SER A 235 0.13 3.00 -11.97
C SER A 235 0.30 4.43 -11.42
N GLY A 236 -0.68 5.31 -11.66
CA GLY A 236 -0.66 6.68 -11.11
C GLY A 236 -0.09 7.73 -12.07
N ARG A 237 0.08 7.41 -13.33
CA ARG A 237 0.44 8.37 -14.38
C ARG A 237 -0.76 9.24 -14.73
N ILE A 238 -0.88 10.37 -14.06
CA ILE A 238 -2.04 11.25 -14.13
C ILE A 238 -1.81 12.51 -14.97
N LEU A 239 -0.56 12.81 -15.31
CA LEU A 239 -0.17 13.94 -16.14
C LEU A 239 0.75 13.49 -17.27
N LYS A 240 0.72 14.22 -18.37
CA LYS A 240 1.69 14.12 -19.46
C LYS A 240 2.37 15.47 -19.65
N TYR A 241 3.69 15.46 -19.65
CA TYR A 241 4.48 16.66 -19.91
C TYR A 241 4.54 16.90 -21.44
N GLU A 242 4.15 18.08 -21.87
CA GLU A 242 4.11 18.44 -23.30
C GLU A 242 5.30 19.35 -23.72
N GLY A 243 6.13 19.75 -22.79
CA GLY A 243 7.29 20.61 -23.02
C GLY A 243 7.26 21.90 -22.22
N THR A 244 8.31 22.69 -22.37
CA THR A 244 8.37 24.07 -21.87
C THR A 244 8.10 25.04 -23.02
N ASP A 245 7.37 26.12 -22.73
CA ASP A 245 7.25 27.20 -23.68
C ASP A 245 8.64 27.88 -23.86
N ALA A 246 9.08 27.99 -25.11
CA ALA A 246 10.34 28.65 -25.46
C ALA A 246 10.17 30.17 -25.46
#